data_f590b1818b409033a1d9200cd16673b4
#
_entry.id   f590b1818b409033a1d9200cd16673b4
#
_cell.length_a   1.000
_cell.length_b   1.000
_cell.length_c   1.000
_cell.angle_alpha   90.00
_cell.angle_beta   90.00
_cell.angle_gamma   90.00
#
_symmetry.space_group_name_H-M   'P 1'
#
loop_
_entity.id
_entity.type
_entity.pdbx_description
1 polymer ?
#
loop_
_entity_poly.entity_id
_entity_poly.type
_entity_poly.pdbx_seq_one_letter_code
_entity_poly.pdbx_strand_id
1 'polypeptide(L)'
;MSKERAERDVTFRSGFVALVGRPNAGKSTLLNACMGEKVAITSPVAQTTRRRMRAVINTPASQLVIIDTPGLHKPKDALGSELNKSALGELADADAVAFLVDATKPVGRGDEWVANHVARAEAGYKLLVLTKADIAGPEQVAAQLEAARALCDFDDELVVSAREGFNVDAFVGLVSEHLPEGPRWFPEGMDVDATPEDLVAEFVREKLFLHLRQELPHSVGVLCESLEYADDGHASIEATILVERAGQKGIVLGKGGQMIKRVGIEARRDIERLLGCKVYLDLTVRVAPAWRRDEREIRRLGYSSED
;
A
#
# COMPACT_ATOMS: atom_id res chain seq x y z
N MET A 1 1.42 51.76 19.69
CA MET A 1 0.23 50.90 19.48
C MET A 1 0.70 49.70 18.69
N SER A 2 1.08 48.67 19.42
CA SER A 2 1.56 47.40 18.89
C SER A 2 0.37 46.60 18.32
N LYS A 3 0.46 46.27 17.04
CA LYS A 3 -0.43 45.29 16.44
C LYS A 3 0.05 43.89 16.90
N GLU A 4 -0.51 43.38 17.98
CA GLU A 4 -0.52 41.98 18.27
C GLU A 4 -1.30 41.31 17.12
N ARG A 5 -0.56 40.69 16.24
CA ARG A 5 -1.09 39.71 15.30
C ARG A 5 -1.58 38.56 16.16
N ALA A 6 -2.89 38.39 16.26
CA ALA A 6 -3.46 37.19 16.84
C ALA A 6 -2.88 35.99 16.06
N GLU A 7 -1.93 35.28 16.64
CA GLU A 7 -1.62 33.91 16.28
C GLU A 7 -2.93 33.16 16.50
N ARG A 8 -3.57 32.76 15.39
CA ARG A 8 -4.64 31.77 15.48
C ARG A 8 -3.95 30.53 16.07
N ASP A 9 -4.38 30.12 17.27
CA ASP A 9 -4.07 28.80 17.79
C ASP A 9 -4.52 27.80 16.71
N VAL A 10 -3.57 27.32 15.94
CA VAL A 10 -3.83 26.27 14.94
C VAL A 10 -3.94 25.00 15.76
N THR A 11 -5.17 24.57 16.00
CA THR A 11 -5.43 23.32 16.71
C THR A 11 -4.83 22.19 15.89
N PHE A 12 -3.96 21.39 16.53
CA PHE A 12 -3.31 20.27 15.85
C PHE A 12 -4.34 19.17 15.54
N ARG A 13 -4.30 18.65 14.32
CA ARG A 13 -5.21 17.60 13.86
C ARG A 13 -4.43 16.32 13.59
N SER A 14 -5.01 15.19 13.98
CA SER A 14 -4.38 13.90 13.70
C SER A 14 -5.41 12.79 13.55
N GLY A 15 -5.12 11.83 12.69
CA GLY A 15 -6.02 10.72 12.50
C GLY A 15 -5.57 9.75 11.41
N PHE A 16 -6.33 8.68 11.29
CA PHE A 16 -6.10 7.57 10.39
C PHE A 16 -6.92 7.73 9.11
N VAL A 17 -6.27 7.55 7.97
CA VAL A 17 -6.86 7.70 6.63
C VAL A 17 -6.76 6.38 5.88
N ALA A 18 -7.86 5.69 5.67
CA ALA A 18 -7.87 4.45 4.91
C ALA A 18 -7.95 4.71 3.40
N LEU A 19 -6.94 4.25 2.65
CA LEU A 19 -7.00 4.20 1.19
C LEU A 19 -7.74 2.93 0.77
N VAL A 20 -8.94 3.06 0.25
CA VAL A 20 -9.75 1.93 -0.20
C VAL A 20 -10.03 2.01 -1.70
N GLY A 21 -10.21 0.85 -2.33
CA GLY A 21 -10.48 0.78 -3.76
C GLY A 21 -10.16 -0.61 -4.30
N ARG A 22 -10.53 -0.85 -5.55
CA ARG A 22 -10.21 -2.10 -6.23
C ARG A 22 -8.69 -2.35 -6.29
N PRO A 23 -8.25 -3.59 -6.51
CA PRO A 23 -6.85 -3.85 -6.87
C PRO A 23 -6.42 -2.99 -8.06
N ASN A 24 -5.24 -2.38 -7.97
CA ASN A 24 -4.66 -1.48 -8.97
C ASN A 24 -5.38 -0.15 -9.17
N ALA A 25 -6.21 0.29 -8.23
CA ALA A 25 -6.80 1.63 -8.23
C ALA A 25 -5.79 2.76 -7.94
N GLY A 26 -4.53 2.44 -7.63
CA GLY A 26 -3.48 3.45 -7.44
C GLY A 26 -3.17 3.78 -5.97
N LYS A 27 -3.70 3.01 -4.99
CA LYS A 27 -3.52 3.25 -3.55
C LYS A 27 -2.05 3.40 -3.14
N SER A 28 -1.24 2.35 -3.30
CA SER A 28 0.19 2.36 -2.97
C SER A 28 0.99 3.40 -3.79
N THR A 29 0.54 3.72 -5.01
CA THR A 29 1.17 4.77 -5.83
C THR A 29 0.89 6.15 -5.25
N LEU A 30 -0.34 6.40 -4.80
CA LEU A 30 -0.70 7.65 -4.13
C LEU A 30 0.04 7.78 -2.80
N LEU A 31 0.09 6.71 -2.00
CA LEU A 31 0.85 6.68 -0.75
C LEU A 31 2.32 7.08 -0.97
N ASN A 32 3.01 6.43 -1.91
CA ASN A 32 4.40 6.76 -2.24
C ASN A 32 4.56 8.21 -2.70
N ALA A 33 3.60 8.73 -3.48
CA ALA A 33 3.64 10.12 -3.91
C ALA A 33 3.47 11.10 -2.74
N CYS A 34 2.59 10.81 -1.79
CA CYS A 34 2.41 11.61 -0.57
C CYS A 34 3.66 11.60 0.33
N MET A 35 4.39 10.47 0.35
CA MET A 35 5.64 10.35 1.12
C MET A 35 6.84 10.97 0.44
N GLY A 36 6.78 11.22 -0.88
CA GLY A 36 7.92 11.66 -1.68
C GLY A 36 8.98 10.58 -1.89
N GLU A 37 8.74 9.37 -1.41
CA GLU A 37 9.64 8.23 -1.53
C GLU A 37 8.88 6.90 -1.65
N LYS A 38 9.63 5.85 -1.99
CA LYS A 38 9.03 4.52 -2.15
C LYS A 38 9.00 3.77 -0.82
N VAL A 39 7.85 3.77 -0.18
CA VAL A 39 7.57 3.01 1.05
C VAL A 39 6.70 1.77 0.79
N ALA A 40 5.77 1.84 -0.16
CA ALA A 40 4.91 0.73 -0.54
C ALA A 40 5.27 0.17 -1.92
N ILE A 41 5.09 -1.14 -2.10
CA ILE A 41 5.35 -1.78 -3.39
C ILE A 41 4.23 -1.52 -4.40
N THR A 42 4.62 -1.40 -5.64
CA THR A 42 3.69 -1.18 -6.75
C THR A 42 3.90 -2.19 -7.88
N SER A 43 2.84 -2.72 -8.44
CA SER A 43 2.93 -3.57 -9.62
C SER A 43 1.66 -3.52 -10.46
N PRO A 44 1.72 -3.93 -11.75
CA PRO A 44 0.52 -4.07 -12.56
C PRO A 44 -0.33 -5.28 -12.17
N VAL A 45 0.16 -6.14 -11.29
CA VAL A 45 -0.52 -7.37 -10.84
C VAL A 45 -1.53 -7.01 -9.75
N ALA A 46 -2.72 -7.60 -9.80
CA ALA A 46 -3.72 -7.42 -8.76
C ALA A 46 -3.24 -8.02 -7.42
N GLN A 47 -3.71 -7.47 -6.29
CA GLN A 47 -3.31 -7.90 -4.94
C GLN A 47 -1.80 -7.71 -4.67
N THR A 48 -1.25 -6.57 -5.13
CA THR A 48 0.13 -6.21 -4.84
C THR A 48 0.33 -6.00 -3.34
N THR A 49 -0.48 -5.20 -2.69
CA THR A 49 -0.46 -5.00 -1.23
C THR A 49 -1.10 -6.21 -0.55
N ARG A 50 -0.37 -6.86 0.34
CA ARG A 50 -0.85 -7.96 1.18
C ARG A 50 -0.67 -7.69 2.67
N ARG A 51 0.31 -6.86 3.02
CA ARG A 51 0.47 -6.33 4.37
C ARG A 51 -0.16 -4.96 4.44
N ARG A 52 -0.83 -4.66 5.53
CA ARG A 52 -1.19 -3.28 5.84
C ARG A 52 0.10 -2.48 6.03
N MET A 53 0.12 -1.27 5.54
CA MET A 53 1.23 -0.35 5.73
C MET A 53 0.67 0.99 6.17
N ARG A 54 1.23 1.54 7.22
CA ARG A 54 0.90 2.86 7.73
C ARG A 54 2.06 3.80 7.42
N ALA A 55 1.77 4.85 6.67
CA ALA A 55 2.71 5.92 6.42
C ALA A 55 2.29 7.16 7.20
N VAL A 56 3.24 7.81 7.84
CA VAL A 56 3.01 8.94 8.75
C VAL A 56 3.50 10.22 8.07
N ILE A 57 2.58 11.09 7.75
CA ILE A 57 2.89 12.40 7.16
C ILE A 57 2.73 13.46 8.25
N ASN A 58 3.83 14.11 8.58
CA ASN A 58 3.87 15.18 9.55
C ASN A 58 3.84 16.54 8.85
N THR A 59 2.90 17.40 9.24
CA THR A 59 2.87 18.82 8.87
C THR A 59 2.97 19.67 10.15
N PRO A 60 3.20 20.97 10.06
CA PRO A 60 3.18 21.85 11.23
C PRO A 60 1.86 21.84 12.00
N ALA A 61 0.75 21.54 11.33
CA ALA A 61 -0.61 21.61 11.89
C ALA A 61 -1.31 20.25 11.99
N SER A 62 -0.72 19.18 11.42
CA SER A 62 -1.38 17.88 11.40
C SER A 62 -0.42 16.71 11.34
N GLN A 63 -0.92 15.53 11.72
CA GLN A 63 -0.30 14.23 11.45
C GLN A 63 -1.32 13.31 10.79
N LEU A 64 -1.08 12.98 9.52
CA LEU A 64 -1.88 11.99 8.80
C LEU A 64 -1.23 10.63 8.90
N VAL A 65 -1.99 9.63 9.32
CA VAL A 65 -1.57 8.23 9.24
C VAL A 65 -2.32 7.59 8.08
N ILE A 66 -1.68 7.52 6.92
CA ILE A 66 -2.28 6.92 5.73
C ILE A 66 -2.09 5.41 5.78
N ILE A 67 -3.19 4.67 5.67
CA ILE A 67 -3.20 3.21 5.69
C ILE A 67 -3.38 2.70 4.27
N ASP A 68 -2.33 2.08 3.70
CA ASP A 68 -2.45 1.35 2.43
C ASP A 68 -3.04 -0.03 2.69
N THR A 69 -4.30 -0.19 2.35
CA THR A 69 -5.01 -1.44 2.53
C THR A 69 -4.85 -2.38 1.34
N PRO A 70 -4.88 -3.71 1.54
CA PRO A 70 -5.09 -4.63 0.43
C PRO A 70 -6.31 -4.23 -0.41
N GLY A 71 -6.20 -4.37 -1.73
CA GLY A 71 -7.31 -4.02 -2.62
C GLY A 71 -8.54 -4.89 -2.35
N LEU A 72 -9.65 -4.26 -2.03
CA LEU A 72 -10.92 -4.94 -1.72
C LEU A 72 -11.49 -5.63 -2.97
N HIS A 73 -11.81 -6.91 -2.84
CA HIS A 73 -12.39 -7.73 -3.91
C HIS A 73 -13.11 -8.95 -3.33
N LYS A 74 -13.96 -9.59 -4.13
CA LYS A 74 -14.61 -10.84 -3.70
C LYS A 74 -13.56 -11.94 -3.47
N PRO A 75 -13.42 -12.49 -2.24
CA PRO A 75 -12.37 -13.46 -1.91
C PRO A 75 -12.57 -14.78 -2.64
N LYS A 76 -11.46 -15.43 -3.01
CA LYS A 76 -11.43 -16.73 -3.69
C LYS A 76 -10.76 -17.83 -2.87
N ASP A 77 -9.97 -17.48 -1.88
CA ASP A 77 -9.24 -18.38 -1.00
C ASP A 77 -9.10 -17.78 0.41
N ALA A 78 -8.50 -18.51 1.34
CA ALA A 78 -8.32 -18.08 2.72
C ALA A 78 -7.48 -16.79 2.80
N LEU A 79 -6.40 -16.71 2.02
CA LEU A 79 -5.58 -15.50 1.95
C LEU A 79 -6.43 -14.29 1.53
N GLY A 80 -7.22 -14.40 0.46
CA GLY A 80 -8.11 -13.33 0.01
C GLY A 80 -9.15 -12.93 1.07
N SER A 81 -9.62 -13.87 1.88
CA SER A 81 -10.53 -13.59 3.00
C SER A 81 -9.84 -12.81 4.11
N GLU A 82 -8.60 -13.18 4.49
CA GLU A 82 -7.82 -12.46 5.49
C GLU A 82 -7.45 -11.05 5.02
N LEU A 83 -7.04 -10.89 3.76
CA LEU A 83 -6.75 -9.58 3.19
C LEU A 83 -7.98 -8.65 3.20
N ASN A 84 -9.16 -9.18 2.88
CA ASN A 84 -10.39 -8.39 2.98
C ASN A 84 -10.76 -8.08 4.43
N LYS A 85 -10.59 -9.02 5.37
CA LYS A 85 -10.86 -8.79 6.80
C LYS A 85 -9.96 -7.68 7.34
N SER A 86 -8.66 -7.69 7.00
CA SER A 86 -7.73 -6.64 7.35
C SER A 86 -8.16 -5.28 6.77
N ALA A 87 -8.45 -5.21 5.46
CA ALA A 87 -8.84 -3.96 4.83
C ALA A 87 -10.17 -3.39 5.36
N LEU A 88 -11.13 -4.26 5.70
CA LEU A 88 -12.42 -3.83 6.28
C LEU A 88 -12.27 -3.40 7.74
N GLY A 89 -11.37 -4.01 8.51
CA GLY A 89 -11.02 -3.56 9.86
C GLY A 89 -10.45 -2.13 9.84
N GLU A 90 -9.44 -1.89 9.00
CA GLU A 90 -8.85 -0.56 8.85
C GLU A 90 -9.86 0.49 8.33
N LEU A 91 -10.80 0.09 7.48
CA LEU A 91 -11.89 0.96 7.03
C LEU A 91 -12.85 1.32 8.16
N ALA A 92 -13.13 0.39 9.08
CA ALA A 92 -14.04 0.62 10.20
C ALA A 92 -13.44 1.55 11.27
N ASP A 93 -12.12 1.52 11.43
CA ASP A 93 -11.40 2.27 12.46
C ASP A 93 -10.85 3.62 11.95
N ALA A 94 -11.01 3.93 10.66
CA ALA A 94 -10.47 5.14 10.07
C ALA A 94 -11.27 6.40 10.38
N ASP A 95 -10.60 7.51 10.68
CA ASP A 95 -11.20 8.84 10.85
C ASP A 95 -11.65 9.42 9.50
N ALA A 96 -10.91 9.12 8.43
CA ALA A 96 -11.21 9.53 7.07
C ALA A 96 -11.03 8.37 6.08
N VAL A 97 -11.83 8.37 5.02
CA VAL A 97 -11.76 7.37 3.95
C VAL A 97 -11.51 8.04 2.62
N ALA A 98 -10.45 7.63 1.92
CA ALA A 98 -10.23 7.98 0.54
C ALA A 98 -10.62 6.78 -0.36
N PHE A 99 -11.69 6.91 -1.11
CA PHE A 99 -12.14 5.90 -2.07
C PHE A 99 -11.52 6.17 -3.43
N LEU A 100 -10.59 5.31 -3.84
CA LEU A 100 -9.84 5.46 -5.08
C LEU A 100 -10.49 4.71 -6.24
N VAL A 101 -10.75 5.42 -7.32
CA VAL A 101 -11.29 4.91 -8.58
C VAL A 101 -10.33 5.18 -9.73
N ASP A 102 -10.03 4.17 -10.54
CA ASP A 102 -9.15 4.24 -11.70
C ASP A 102 -9.84 4.91 -12.89
N ALA A 103 -9.46 6.14 -13.24
CA ALA A 103 -10.04 6.89 -14.36
C ALA A 103 -9.89 6.21 -15.73
N THR A 104 -8.93 5.30 -15.86
CA THR A 104 -8.66 4.60 -17.15
C THR A 104 -9.63 3.45 -17.44
N LYS A 105 -10.52 3.12 -16.50
CA LYS A 105 -11.43 1.98 -16.59
C LYS A 105 -12.86 2.39 -16.24
N PRO A 106 -13.86 1.79 -16.88
CA PRO A 106 -15.24 2.04 -16.48
C PRO A 106 -15.49 1.64 -15.02
N VAL A 107 -16.22 2.49 -14.31
CA VAL A 107 -16.83 2.13 -13.03
C VAL A 107 -17.70 0.89 -13.22
N GLY A 108 -17.59 -0.07 -12.33
CA GLY A 108 -18.30 -1.34 -12.46
C GLY A 108 -18.54 -2.04 -11.12
N ARG A 109 -19.06 -3.27 -11.18
CA ARG A 109 -19.46 -4.05 -9.99
C ARG A 109 -18.42 -4.14 -8.88
N GLY A 110 -17.14 -4.08 -9.22
CA GLY A 110 -16.08 -4.08 -8.22
C GLY A 110 -16.01 -2.77 -7.44
N ASP A 111 -16.22 -1.63 -8.13
CA ASP A 111 -16.27 -0.32 -7.50
C ASP A 111 -17.55 -0.16 -6.68
N GLU A 112 -18.70 -0.62 -7.21
CA GLU A 112 -19.97 -0.68 -6.49
C GLU A 112 -19.85 -1.49 -5.18
N TRP A 113 -19.17 -2.64 -5.25
CA TRP A 113 -18.97 -3.49 -4.07
C TRP A 113 -18.11 -2.79 -3.01
N VAL A 114 -17.03 -2.10 -3.39
CA VAL A 114 -16.21 -1.31 -2.46
C VAL A 114 -16.99 -0.12 -1.91
N ALA A 115 -17.70 0.63 -2.76
CA ALA A 115 -18.49 1.78 -2.37
C ALA A 115 -19.58 1.43 -1.34
N ASN A 116 -20.18 0.24 -1.44
CA ASN A 116 -21.13 -0.25 -0.43
C ASN A 116 -20.50 -0.43 0.97
N HIS A 117 -19.19 -0.70 1.05
CA HIS A 117 -18.48 -0.76 2.34
C HIS A 117 -18.11 0.65 2.81
N VAL A 118 -17.68 1.53 1.90
CA VAL A 118 -17.40 2.95 2.19
C VAL A 118 -18.67 3.66 2.70
N ALA A 119 -19.82 3.41 2.08
CA ALA A 119 -21.09 3.99 2.52
C ALA A 119 -21.45 3.64 3.98
N ARG A 120 -21.06 2.43 4.43
CA ARG A 120 -21.33 1.93 5.79
C ARG A 120 -20.25 2.29 6.82
N ALA A 121 -19.11 2.81 6.37
CA ALA A 121 -18.06 3.24 7.28
C ALA A 121 -18.53 4.48 8.08
N GLU A 122 -18.21 4.50 9.38
CA GLU A 122 -18.54 5.60 10.30
C GLU A 122 -17.48 6.72 10.29
N ALA A 123 -16.62 6.76 9.25
CA ALA A 123 -15.61 7.79 9.08
C ALA A 123 -16.24 9.19 9.00
N GLY A 124 -15.61 10.15 9.68
CA GLY A 124 -16.08 11.54 9.71
C GLY A 124 -15.90 12.29 8.40
N TYR A 125 -15.12 11.74 7.47
CA TYR A 125 -14.85 12.34 6.14
C TYR A 125 -14.67 11.26 5.08
N LYS A 126 -15.34 11.40 3.94
CA LYS A 126 -15.29 10.47 2.80
C LYS A 126 -14.93 11.23 1.53
N LEU A 127 -13.72 10.99 1.02
CA LEU A 127 -13.19 11.62 -0.18
C LEU A 127 -13.23 10.66 -1.36
N LEU A 128 -13.88 11.05 -2.47
CA LEU A 128 -13.76 10.37 -3.75
C LEU A 128 -12.47 10.81 -4.44
N VAL A 129 -11.58 9.88 -4.75
CA VAL A 129 -10.32 10.15 -5.44
C VAL A 129 -10.28 9.47 -6.80
N LEU A 130 -10.38 10.23 -7.87
CA LEU A 130 -10.21 9.71 -9.22
C LEU A 130 -8.73 9.71 -9.59
N THR A 131 -8.16 8.53 -9.78
CA THR A 131 -6.70 8.35 -9.99
C THR A 131 -6.33 8.17 -11.46
N LYS A 132 -5.02 8.27 -11.77
CA LYS A 132 -4.42 8.05 -13.10
C LYS A 132 -4.93 9.05 -14.15
N ALA A 133 -5.13 10.28 -13.77
CA ALA A 133 -5.53 11.36 -14.65
C ALA A 133 -4.50 11.67 -15.74
N ASP A 134 -3.23 11.27 -15.52
CA ASP A 134 -2.13 11.35 -16.50
C ASP A 134 -2.33 10.46 -17.73
N ILE A 135 -3.12 9.39 -17.60
CA ILE A 135 -3.35 8.40 -18.67
C ILE A 135 -4.73 8.59 -19.30
N ALA A 136 -5.74 8.97 -18.50
CA ALA A 136 -7.11 9.17 -18.96
C ALA A 136 -7.26 10.55 -19.65
N GLY A 137 -7.95 10.59 -20.78
CA GLY A 137 -8.31 11.87 -21.40
C GLY A 137 -9.36 12.65 -20.59
N PRO A 138 -9.47 13.99 -20.78
CA PRO A 138 -10.39 14.82 -19.98
C PRO A 138 -11.85 14.37 -20.02
N GLU A 139 -12.35 13.95 -21.16
CA GLU A 139 -13.72 13.45 -21.32
C GLU A 139 -13.93 12.15 -20.54
N GLN A 140 -12.94 11.26 -20.54
CA GLN A 140 -12.96 10.02 -19.77
C GLN A 140 -12.93 10.31 -18.27
N VAL A 141 -12.07 11.24 -17.84
CA VAL A 141 -12.01 11.68 -16.41
C VAL A 141 -13.38 12.19 -15.98
N ALA A 142 -14.00 13.09 -16.75
CA ALA A 142 -15.32 13.63 -16.42
C ALA A 142 -16.41 12.55 -16.33
N ALA A 143 -16.45 11.64 -17.31
CA ALA A 143 -17.43 10.54 -17.33
C ALA A 143 -17.24 9.57 -16.15
N GLN A 144 -15.97 9.22 -15.80
CA GLN A 144 -15.71 8.33 -14.69
C GLN A 144 -15.98 9.01 -13.33
N LEU A 145 -15.71 10.31 -13.21
CA LEU A 145 -16.02 11.08 -12.00
C LEU A 145 -17.53 11.10 -11.73
N GLU A 146 -18.33 11.39 -12.75
CA GLU A 146 -19.80 11.35 -12.65
C GLU A 146 -20.31 9.96 -12.25
N ALA A 147 -19.80 8.91 -12.90
CA ALA A 147 -20.17 7.54 -12.58
C ALA A 147 -19.75 7.12 -11.16
N ALA A 148 -18.57 7.55 -10.70
CA ALA A 148 -18.07 7.22 -9.36
C ALA A 148 -18.83 7.98 -8.26
N ARG A 149 -19.18 9.25 -8.52
CA ARG A 149 -20.00 10.08 -7.61
C ARG A 149 -21.35 9.46 -7.30
N ALA A 150 -21.92 8.73 -8.26
CA ALA A 150 -23.21 8.07 -8.10
C ALA A 150 -23.18 6.80 -7.23
N LEU A 151 -21.98 6.34 -6.79
CA LEU A 151 -21.85 5.09 -6.04
C LEU A 151 -22.24 5.20 -4.56
N CYS A 152 -21.91 6.31 -3.90
CA CYS A 152 -22.33 6.63 -2.54
C CYS A 152 -22.12 8.13 -2.28
N ASP A 153 -22.55 8.60 -1.10
CA ASP A 153 -22.35 9.98 -0.69
C ASP A 153 -20.88 10.20 -0.30
N PHE A 154 -20.28 11.24 -0.86
CA PHE A 154 -18.93 11.71 -0.55
C PHE A 154 -19.01 13.17 -0.11
N ASP A 155 -18.13 13.56 0.81
CA ASP A 155 -18.03 14.95 1.28
C ASP A 155 -17.34 15.82 0.24
N ASP A 156 -16.30 15.27 -0.41
CA ASP A 156 -15.53 15.94 -1.46
C ASP A 156 -15.07 14.97 -2.55
N GLU A 157 -14.55 15.54 -3.64
CA GLU A 157 -13.98 14.79 -4.76
C GLU A 157 -12.68 15.41 -5.25
N LEU A 158 -11.72 14.58 -5.63
CA LEU A 158 -10.43 15.02 -6.11
C LEU A 158 -9.95 14.16 -7.27
N VAL A 159 -9.42 14.80 -8.31
CA VAL A 159 -8.75 14.13 -9.43
C VAL A 159 -7.24 14.21 -9.23
N VAL A 160 -6.54 13.07 -9.25
CA VAL A 160 -5.11 13.01 -8.98
C VAL A 160 -4.33 12.24 -10.06
N SER A 161 -3.08 12.65 -10.27
CA SER A 161 -2.05 11.81 -10.87
C SER A 161 -0.89 11.68 -9.90
N ALA A 162 -0.82 10.55 -9.21
CA ALA A 162 0.27 10.29 -8.28
C ALA A 162 1.64 10.17 -8.96
N ARG A 163 1.68 9.82 -10.26
CA ARG A 163 2.93 9.73 -11.03
C ARG A 163 3.49 11.09 -11.40
N GLU A 164 2.62 12.02 -11.74
CA GLU A 164 3.00 13.40 -12.13
C GLU A 164 2.99 14.38 -10.94
N GLY A 165 2.62 13.91 -9.74
CA GLY A 165 2.47 14.75 -8.55
C GLY A 165 1.24 15.68 -8.60
N PHE A 166 0.36 15.53 -9.61
CA PHE A 166 -0.79 16.39 -9.75
C PHE A 166 -1.80 16.16 -8.63
N ASN A 167 -2.13 17.23 -7.90
CA ASN A 167 -3.05 17.26 -6.76
C ASN A 167 -2.67 16.32 -5.59
N VAL A 168 -1.41 15.89 -5.45
CA VAL A 168 -0.96 15.10 -4.30
C VAL A 168 -0.95 15.95 -3.04
N ASP A 169 -0.39 17.16 -3.10
CA ASP A 169 -0.39 18.09 -1.96
C ASP A 169 -1.82 18.53 -1.61
N ALA A 170 -2.69 18.71 -2.62
CA ALA A 170 -4.09 19.02 -2.40
C ALA A 170 -4.81 17.88 -1.67
N PHE A 171 -4.49 16.62 -1.99
CA PHE A 171 -5.00 15.44 -1.26
C PHE A 171 -4.60 15.48 0.21
N VAL A 172 -3.30 15.68 0.49
CA VAL A 172 -2.80 15.77 1.86
C VAL A 172 -3.45 16.93 2.62
N GLY A 173 -3.54 18.11 2.01
CA GLY A 173 -4.17 19.29 2.61
C GLY A 173 -5.65 19.07 2.93
N LEU A 174 -6.41 18.62 1.94
CA LEU A 174 -7.85 18.41 2.07
C LEU A 174 -8.19 17.39 3.15
N VAL A 175 -7.49 16.26 3.19
CA VAL A 175 -7.70 15.27 4.24
C VAL A 175 -7.28 15.79 5.61
N SER A 176 -6.14 16.51 5.71
CA SER A 176 -5.66 17.10 6.98
C SER A 176 -6.67 18.04 7.62
N GLU A 177 -7.37 18.84 6.82
CA GLU A 177 -8.37 19.80 7.29
C GLU A 177 -9.58 19.12 7.93
N HIS A 178 -9.88 17.87 7.55
CA HIS A 178 -11.04 17.12 8.02
C HIS A 178 -10.72 16.08 9.10
N LEU A 179 -9.43 15.92 9.48
CA LEU A 179 -9.09 15.06 10.60
C LEU A 179 -9.56 15.66 11.93
N PRO A 180 -9.85 14.81 12.94
CA PRO A 180 -10.21 15.27 14.27
C PRO A 180 -9.04 16.03 14.93
N GLU A 181 -9.39 16.90 15.87
CA GLU A 181 -8.41 17.51 16.77
C GLU A 181 -7.85 16.45 17.71
N GLY A 182 -6.53 16.35 17.80
CA GLY A 182 -5.90 15.32 18.61
C GLY A 182 -4.38 15.42 18.68
N PRO A 183 -3.76 14.64 19.57
CA PRO A 183 -2.31 14.60 19.71
C PRO A 183 -1.68 13.81 18.55
N ARG A 184 -0.35 13.89 18.42
CA ARG A 184 0.40 13.00 17.54
C ARG A 184 0.27 11.54 18.00
N TRP A 185 -0.05 10.65 17.08
CA TRP A 185 -0.11 9.20 17.28
C TRP A 185 1.28 8.55 17.23
N PHE A 186 2.15 9.09 16.39
CA PHE A 186 3.51 8.59 16.18
C PHE A 186 4.55 9.67 16.50
N PRO A 187 5.76 9.28 16.97
CA PRO A 187 6.87 10.21 17.17
C PRO A 187 7.24 10.97 15.90
N GLU A 188 7.76 12.18 16.04
CA GLU A 188 8.37 12.90 14.92
C GLU A 188 9.56 12.11 14.37
N GLY A 189 9.66 12.02 13.05
CA GLY A 189 10.70 11.26 12.35
C GLY A 189 10.37 9.79 12.13
N MET A 190 9.18 9.34 12.54
CA MET A 190 8.66 8.04 12.12
C MET A 190 7.81 8.25 10.86
N ASP A 191 8.31 7.76 9.74
CA ASP A 191 7.66 7.93 8.43
C ASP A 191 6.83 6.69 8.03
N VAL A 192 7.19 5.51 8.54
CA VAL A 192 6.50 4.25 8.22
C VAL A 192 6.42 3.36 9.45
N ASP A 193 5.22 2.84 9.73
CA ASP A 193 4.97 1.82 10.75
C ASP A 193 5.08 0.43 10.12
N ALA A 194 6.30 0.01 9.83
CA ALA A 194 6.65 -1.32 9.33
C ALA A 194 8.09 -1.65 9.74
N THR A 195 8.36 -2.93 9.98
CA THR A 195 9.74 -3.34 10.27
C THR A 195 10.61 -3.33 9.00
N PRO A 196 11.92 -3.13 9.10
CA PRO A 196 12.81 -3.25 7.96
C PRO A 196 12.70 -4.62 7.26
N GLU A 197 12.49 -5.71 8.02
CA GLU A 197 12.30 -7.06 7.52
C GLU A 197 11.05 -7.16 6.64
N ASP A 198 9.96 -6.51 7.03
CA ASP A 198 8.71 -6.47 6.27
C ASP A 198 8.90 -5.75 4.93
N LEU A 199 9.58 -4.62 4.94
CA LEU A 199 9.87 -3.85 3.74
C LEU A 199 10.81 -4.61 2.80
N VAL A 200 11.81 -5.32 3.33
CA VAL A 200 12.70 -6.21 2.56
C VAL A 200 11.87 -7.29 1.86
N ALA A 201 10.99 -7.99 2.59
CA ALA A 201 10.14 -9.03 2.02
C ALA A 201 9.24 -8.48 0.90
N GLU A 202 8.65 -7.30 1.10
CA GLU A 202 7.82 -6.63 0.10
C GLU A 202 8.63 -6.22 -1.14
N PHE A 203 9.83 -5.65 -0.99
CA PHE A 203 10.66 -5.28 -2.15
C PHE A 203 11.09 -6.49 -2.98
N VAL A 204 11.44 -7.61 -2.34
CA VAL A 204 11.68 -8.87 -3.07
C VAL A 204 10.42 -9.33 -3.79
N ARG A 205 9.26 -9.28 -3.14
CA ARG A 205 7.97 -9.67 -3.71
C ARG A 205 7.57 -8.80 -4.90
N GLU A 206 7.83 -7.49 -4.86
CA GLU A 206 7.62 -6.60 -6.00
C GLU A 206 8.41 -7.06 -7.23
N LYS A 207 9.69 -7.37 -7.07
CA LYS A 207 10.51 -7.80 -8.22
C LYS A 207 10.03 -9.13 -8.79
N LEU A 208 9.57 -10.04 -7.93
CA LEU A 208 8.90 -11.25 -8.40
C LEU A 208 7.65 -10.93 -9.24
N PHE A 209 6.82 -9.98 -8.79
CA PHE A 209 5.61 -9.57 -9.51
C PHE A 209 5.91 -8.92 -10.86
N LEU A 210 7.00 -8.18 -10.98
CA LEU A 210 7.43 -7.56 -12.23
C LEU A 210 7.94 -8.57 -13.26
N HIS A 211 8.52 -9.68 -12.82
CA HIS A 211 9.15 -10.66 -13.70
C HIS A 211 8.36 -11.95 -13.91
N LEU A 212 7.47 -12.30 -12.98
CA LEU A 212 6.61 -13.46 -13.10
C LEU A 212 5.34 -13.12 -13.89
N ARG A 213 4.74 -14.13 -14.50
CA ARG A 213 3.55 -13.97 -15.35
C ARG A 213 2.43 -14.91 -14.95
N GLN A 214 1.24 -14.66 -15.48
CA GLN A 214 0.02 -15.46 -15.27
C GLN A 214 -0.33 -15.56 -13.78
N GLU A 215 -0.66 -16.75 -13.27
CA GLU A 215 -1.09 -17.01 -11.90
C GLU A 215 0.08 -17.12 -10.90
N LEU A 216 1.32 -17.14 -11.38
CA LEU A 216 2.48 -17.36 -10.51
C LEU A 216 2.70 -16.23 -9.50
N PRO A 217 2.54 -14.93 -9.84
CA PRO A 217 2.63 -13.83 -8.86
C PRO A 217 1.70 -14.02 -7.66
N HIS A 218 0.48 -14.54 -7.90
CA HIS A 218 -0.49 -14.76 -6.83
C HIS A 218 -0.11 -15.90 -5.88
N SER A 219 0.71 -16.84 -6.33
CA SER A 219 1.12 -18.02 -5.56
C SER A 219 2.47 -17.90 -4.86
N VAL A 220 3.15 -16.73 -4.95
CA VAL A 220 4.40 -16.49 -4.22
C VAL A 220 4.14 -15.75 -2.91
N GLY A 221 4.85 -16.15 -1.85
CA GLY A 221 5.03 -15.42 -0.60
C GLY A 221 6.50 -15.12 -0.39
N VAL A 222 6.83 -14.11 0.39
CA VAL A 222 8.21 -13.79 0.76
C VAL A 222 8.28 -13.54 2.25
N LEU A 223 9.27 -14.12 2.91
CA LEU A 223 9.58 -13.91 4.31
C LEU A 223 11.05 -13.51 4.43
N CYS A 224 11.33 -12.44 5.14
CA CYS A 224 12.66 -12.13 5.62
C CYS A 224 12.90 -12.96 6.89
N GLU A 225 13.86 -13.89 6.83
CA GLU A 225 14.15 -14.78 7.95
C GLU A 225 15.13 -14.13 8.93
N SER A 226 16.07 -13.31 8.43
CA SER A 226 17.02 -12.55 9.23
C SER A 226 17.44 -11.25 8.53
N LEU A 227 17.73 -10.23 9.33
CA LEU A 227 18.41 -8.99 8.94
C LEU A 227 19.39 -8.63 10.05
N GLU A 228 20.68 -8.72 9.75
CA GLU A 228 21.75 -8.50 10.70
C GLU A 228 22.72 -7.44 10.16
N TYR A 229 23.14 -6.53 11.03
CA TYR A 229 24.16 -5.53 10.69
C TYR A 229 25.52 -6.02 11.16
N ALA A 230 26.47 -6.07 10.21
CA ALA A 230 27.85 -6.41 10.50
C ALA A 230 28.63 -5.18 11.00
N ASP A 231 29.74 -5.41 11.71
CA ASP A 231 30.59 -4.35 12.27
C ASP A 231 31.18 -3.41 11.20
N ASP A 232 31.29 -3.86 9.97
CA ASP A 232 31.80 -3.09 8.82
C ASP A 232 30.71 -2.19 8.17
N GLY A 233 29.50 -2.16 8.74
CA GLY A 233 28.38 -1.34 8.29
C GLY A 233 27.58 -1.92 7.13
N HIS A 234 27.80 -3.19 6.73
CA HIS A 234 26.96 -3.90 5.78
C HIS A 234 25.78 -4.57 6.49
N ALA A 235 24.65 -4.72 5.78
CA ALA A 235 23.55 -5.56 6.25
C ALA A 235 23.56 -6.92 5.53
N SER A 236 23.44 -8.00 6.28
CA SER A 236 23.25 -9.36 5.77
C SER A 236 21.79 -9.77 5.93
N ILE A 237 21.17 -10.21 4.86
CA ILE A 237 19.74 -10.50 4.80
C ILE A 237 19.53 -11.89 4.18
N GLU A 238 18.76 -12.71 4.87
CA GLU A 238 18.26 -13.97 4.36
C GLU A 238 16.75 -13.89 4.13
N ALA A 239 16.29 -14.20 2.92
CA ALA A 239 14.87 -14.19 2.61
C ALA A 239 14.45 -15.47 1.86
N THR A 240 13.29 -16.00 2.27
CA THR A 240 12.70 -17.20 1.69
C THR A 240 11.51 -16.84 0.82
N ILE A 241 11.56 -17.27 -0.45
CA ILE A 241 10.46 -17.19 -1.40
C ILE A 241 9.66 -18.48 -1.34
N LEU A 242 8.39 -18.41 -0.95
CA LEU A 242 7.48 -19.54 -0.90
C LEU A 242 6.74 -19.68 -2.23
N VAL A 243 6.61 -20.92 -2.70
CA VAL A 243 5.80 -21.31 -3.86
C VAL A 243 4.99 -22.56 -3.54
N GLU A 244 3.86 -22.76 -4.21
CA GLU A 244 2.98 -23.89 -3.89
C GLU A 244 3.39 -25.21 -4.54
N ARG A 245 4.18 -25.19 -5.65
CA ARG A 245 4.51 -26.40 -6.43
C ARG A 245 5.96 -26.40 -6.90
N ALA A 246 6.54 -27.58 -7.04
CA ALA A 246 7.92 -27.75 -7.53
C ALA A 246 8.16 -27.12 -8.92
N GLY A 247 7.19 -27.20 -9.83
CA GLY A 247 7.28 -26.54 -11.14
C GLY A 247 7.39 -25.01 -11.04
N GLN A 248 6.71 -24.39 -10.06
CA GLN A 248 6.79 -22.97 -9.79
C GLN A 248 8.18 -22.58 -9.27
N LYS A 249 8.80 -23.42 -8.41
CA LYS A 249 10.18 -23.24 -7.95
C LYS A 249 11.15 -23.14 -9.13
N GLY A 250 11.01 -24.01 -10.12
CA GLY A 250 11.83 -23.99 -11.34
C GLY A 250 11.69 -22.66 -12.12
N ILE A 251 10.47 -22.12 -12.20
CA ILE A 251 10.22 -20.83 -12.89
C ILE A 251 10.85 -19.67 -12.11
N VAL A 252 10.69 -19.64 -10.78
CA VAL A 252 11.28 -18.58 -9.92
C VAL A 252 12.80 -18.61 -9.94
N LEU A 253 13.41 -19.80 -9.96
CA LEU A 253 14.85 -19.92 -10.13
C LEU A 253 15.30 -19.47 -11.53
N GLY A 254 14.54 -19.87 -12.56
CA GLY A 254 14.89 -19.66 -13.96
C GLY A 254 16.04 -20.55 -14.43
N LYS A 255 16.32 -20.52 -15.74
CA LYS A 255 17.43 -21.30 -16.31
C LYS A 255 18.77 -20.90 -15.68
N GLY A 256 19.44 -21.85 -15.04
CA GLY A 256 20.73 -21.61 -14.37
C GLY A 256 20.67 -20.54 -13.25
N GLY A 257 19.52 -20.34 -12.60
CA GLY A 257 19.35 -19.35 -11.54
C GLY A 257 19.25 -17.88 -12.00
N GLN A 258 19.08 -17.64 -13.30
CA GLN A 258 19.09 -16.27 -13.86
C GLN A 258 17.94 -15.39 -13.37
N MET A 259 16.76 -15.98 -13.15
CA MET A 259 15.59 -15.21 -12.70
C MET A 259 15.77 -14.75 -11.24
N ILE A 260 16.09 -15.66 -10.33
CA ILE A 260 16.29 -15.30 -8.93
C ILE A 260 17.47 -14.33 -8.74
N LYS A 261 18.55 -14.49 -9.52
CA LYS A 261 19.67 -13.55 -9.54
C LYS A 261 19.22 -12.14 -9.96
N ARG A 262 18.38 -12.03 -10.99
CA ARG A 262 17.84 -10.75 -11.45
C ARG A 262 16.96 -10.10 -10.38
N VAL A 263 16.06 -10.87 -9.79
CA VAL A 263 15.21 -10.42 -8.67
C VAL A 263 16.07 -9.91 -7.51
N GLY A 264 17.09 -10.68 -7.12
CA GLY A 264 18.00 -10.30 -6.04
C GLY A 264 18.77 -9.00 -6.32
N ILE A 265 19.26 -8.79 -7.54
CA ILE A 265 19.99 -7.56 -7.92
C ILE A 265 19.06 -6.35 -7.86
N GLU A 266 17.84 -6.47 -8.38
CA GLU A 266 16.87 -5.37 -8.42
C GLU A 266 16.32 -5.06 -7.02
N ALA A 267 15.99 -6.07 -6.22
CA ALA A 267 15.52 -5.90 -4.85
C ALA A 267 16.61 -5.26 -3.96
N ARG A 268 17.87 -5.75 -4.05
CA ARG A 268 18.98 -5.22 -3.28
C ARG A 268 19.15 -3.71 -3.46
N ARG A 269 18.97 -3.18 -4.66
CA ARG A 269 19.09 -1.73 -4.92
C ARG A 269 18.04 -0.91 -4.14
N ASP A 270 16.83 -1.41 -4.06
CA ASP A 270 15.77 -0.73 -3.31
C ASP A 270 16.00 -0.87 -1.80
N ILE A 271 16.46 -2.05 -1.35
CA ILE A 271 16.79 -2.33 0.06
C ILE A 271 17.99 -1.48 0.52
N GLU A 272 19.04 -1.34 -0.31
CA GLU A 272 20.19 -0.47 -0.01
C GLU A 272 19.78 1.01 0.17
N ARG A 273 18.78 1.48 -0.59
CA ARG A 273 18.23 2.84 -0.41
C ARG A 273 17.45 2.96 0.89
N LEU A 274 16.64 1.96 1.20
CA LEU A 274 15.87 1.91 2.43
C LEU A 274 16.76 1.92 3.68
N LEU A 275 17.78 1.04 3.70
CA LEU A 275 18.63 0.86 4.88
C LEU A 275 19.80 1.85 4.95
N GLY A 276 20.07 2.60 3.87
CA GLY A 276 21.20 3.54 3.80
C GLY A 276 22.58 2.88 3.83
N CYS A 277 22.67 1.57 3.66
CA CYS A 277 23.92 0.82 3.72
C CYS A 277 24.05 -0.22 2.59
N LYS A 278 25.22 -0.81 2.45
CA LYS A 278 25.43 -1.93 1.53
C LYS A 278 24.78 -3.20 2.05
N VAL A 279 24.23 -4.01 1.14
CA VAL A 279 23.43 -5.19 1.47
C VAL A 279 23.98 -6.43 0.78
N TYR A 280 24.18 -7.48 1.56
CA TYR A 280 24.27 -8.84 1.08
C TYR A 280 22.87 -9.48 1.20
N LEU A 281 22.28 -9.89 0.08
CA LEU A 281 20.95 -10.48 0.02
C LEU A 281 21.03 -11.91 -0.48
N ASP A 282 20.70 -12.87 0.37
CA ASP A 282 20.54 -14.28 0.02
C ASP A 282 19.06 -14.63 -0.15
N LEU A 283 18.72 -15.24 -1.29
CA LEU A 283 17.38 -15.63 -1.65
C LEU A 283 17.24 -17.13 -1.82
N THR A 284 16.42 -17.74 -0.98
CA THR A 284 16.09 -19.17 -1.04
C THR A 284 14.67 -19.37 -1.57
N VAL A 285 14.43 -20.43 -2.37
CA VAL A 285 13.07 -20.80 -2.83
C VAL A 285 12.65 -22.12 -2.19
N ARG A 286 11.54 -22.08 -1.44
CA ARG A 286 10.95 -23.22 -0.75
C ARG A 286 9.58 -23.57 -1.32
N VAL A 287 9.29 -24.85 -1.47
CA VAL A 287 7.95 -25.34 -1.81
C VAL A 287 7.14 -25.50 -0.53
N ALA A 288 6.05 -24.78 -0.42
CA ALA A 288 5.07 -24.87 0.67
C ALA A 288 3.68 -25.13 0.05
N PRO A 289 3.26 -26.40 -0.08
CA PRO A 289 2.00 -26.75 -0.74
C PRO A 289 0.79 -26.06 -0.10
N ALA A 290 -0.04 -25.42 -0.93
CA ALA A 290 -1.28 -24.76 -0.51
C ALA A 290 -1.13 -23.71 0.62
N TRP A 291 0.03 -23.07 0.77
CA TRP A 291 0.31 -22.09 1.84
C TRP A 291 -0.76 -20.98 1.93
N ARG A 292 -1.38 -20.59 0.80
CA ARG A 292 -2.47 -19.59 0.78
C ARG A 292 -3.77 -20.04 1.44
N ARG A 293 -3.86 -21.32 1.83
CA ARG A 293 -5.00 -21.93 2.57
C ARG A 293 -4.62 -22.31 3.99
N ASP A 294 -3.35 -22.19 4.35
CA ASP A 294 -2.82 -22.48 5.66
C ASP A 294 -2.72 -21.20 6.48
N GLU A 295 -3.58 -21.05 7.49
CA GLU A 295 -3.63 -19.88 8.36
C GLU A 295 -2.29 -19.62 9.09
N ARG A 296 -1.53 -20.69 9.40
CA ARG A 296 -0.22 -20.56 10.06
C ARG A 296 0.81 -19.92 9.13
N GLU A 297 0.86 -20.35 7.86
CA GLU A 297 1.76 -19.78 6.88
C GLU A 297 1.32 -18.35 6.50
N ILE A 298 0.01 -18.07 6.43
CA ILE A 298 -0.54 -16.72 6.20
C ILE A 298 -0.11 -15.78 7.34
N ARG A 299 -0.25 -16.22 8.60
CA ARG A 299 0.18 -15.45 9.78
C ARG A 299 1.69 -15.27 9.80
N ARG A 300 2.47 -16.32 9.56
CA ARG A 300 3.94 -16.27 9.50
C ARG A 300 4.45 -15.25 8.46
N LEU A 301 3.71 -15.08 7.36
CA LEU A 301 4.01 -14.09 6.33
C LEU A 301 3.54 -12.67 6.70
N GLY A 302 2.92 -12.45 7.85
CA GLY A 302 2.38 -11.15 8.29
C GLY A 302 1.20 -10.69 7.43
N TYR A 303 0.40 -11.63 6.93
CA TYR A 303 -0.80 -11.31 6.11
C TYR A 303 -2.11 -11.48 6.90
N SER A 304 -2.02 -11.70 8.21
CA SER A 304 -3.17 -11.79 9.11
C SER A 304 -3.61 -10.44 9.61
N SER A 305 -4.90 -10.31 9.94
CA SER A 305 -5.48 -9.12 10.58
C SER A 305 -5.29 -9.11 12.10
N GLU A 306 -4.71 -10.16 12.69
CA GLU A 306 -4.59 -10.35 14.14
C GLU A 306 -3.19 -9.96 14.69
N ASP A 307 -2.33 -9.33 13.89
CA ASP A 307 -1.00 -8.85 14.30
C ASP A 307 -1.00 -7.35 14.56
#